data_9c14462b2dc44f419ccac72c219817bf
#
_entry.id   9c14462b2dc44f419ccac72c219817bf
#
_cell.length_a   1.000
_cell.length_b   1.000
_cell.length_c   1.000
_cell.angle_alpha   90.00
_cell.angle_beta   90.00
_cell.angle_gamma   90.00
#
_symmetry.space_group_name_H-M   'P 1'
#
loop_
_entity.id
_entity.type
_entity.pdbx_description
1 polymer ?
#
loop_
_entity_poly.entity_id
_entity_poly.type
_entity_poly.pdbx_seq_one_letter_code
_entity_poly.pdbx_strand_id
1 'polypeptide(L)'
;MTEAPGLAVIVTRTQPGADDTANALTQRGYRALLSPMLQIIPCGLDPAALAGVRDLIFTSANGVDAFAASGTPAEGLTAWCVGPSTAAAARETGFSKVVEGDGDAADLARLILTARGEISGPLLHIANDAAAGNLVATLKDAGLPARFAAAYRTEPAPALSAPALAALREGPVLLLVHSAKGAAAIAQSGAKLDQAIIVAISEAAAAPLQGIPLAGLHIAGRPNEDALMAALGEAANRLAS
;
A
#
# COMPACT_ATOMS: atom_id res chain seq x y z
N MET A 1 3.65 -16.47 35.18
CA MET A 1 4.49 -16.92 34.06
C MET A 1 4.40 -15.82 33.02
N THR A 2 5.40 -14.97 32.95
CA THR A 2 5.51 -13.97 31.87
C THR A 2 5.87 -14.74 30.62
N GLU A 3 4.93 -14.86 29.68
CA GLU A 3 5.24 -15.34 28.32
C GLU A 3 6.38 -14.49 27.78
N ALA A 4 7.42 -15.13 27.26
CA ALA A 4 8.48 -14.41 26.57
C ALA A 4 7.85 -13.58 25.46
N PRO A 5 8.21 -12.29 25.32
CA PRO A 5 7.63 -11.47 24.27
C PRO A 5 7.93 -12.13 22.93
N GLY A 6 6.88 -12.35 22.12
CA GLY A 6 7.02 -12.95 20.79
C GLY A 6 8.10 -12.24 19.95
N LEU A 7 8.71 -12.96 19.01
CA LEU A 7 9.72 -12.41 18.11
C LEU A 7 9.23 -11.11 17.45
N ALA A 8 10.06 -10.06 17.50
CA ALA A 8 9.71 -8.76 16.96
C ALA A 8 9.73 -8.77 15.42
N VAL A 9 8.65 -8.27 14.83
CA VAL A 9 8.51 -8.10 13.37
C VAL A 9 8.20 -6.65 13.07
N ILE A 10 9.08 -5.97 12.36
CA ILE A 10 8.93 -4.58 11.93
C ILE A 10 8.13 -4.55 10.62
N VAL A 11 7.00 -3.85 10.62
CA VAL A 11 6.11 -3.68 9.47
C VAL A 11 6.37 -2.31 8.86
N THR A 12 6.88 -2.25 7.61
CA THR A 12 7.35 -1.00 6.98
C THR A 12 6.45 -0.45 5.89
N ARG A 13 5.37 -1.17 5.53
CA ARG A 13 4.40 -0.71 4.53
C ARG A 13 3.50 0.40 5.09
N THR A 14 2.86 1.15 4.18
CA THR A 14 1.91 2.22 4.53
C THR A 14 0.57 1.67 5.03
N GLN A 15 -0.18 2.54 5.71
CA GLN A 15 -1.59 2.28 6.01
C GLN A 15 -2.46 2.28 4.74
N PRO A 16 -3.62 1.59 4.74
CA PRO A 16 -4.14 0.74 5.84
C PRO A 16 -3.49 -0.65 5.92
N GLY A 17 -2.77 -1.08 4.89
CA GLY A 17 -2.18 -2.41 4.83
C GLY A 17 -1.19 -2.74 5.95
N ALA A 18 -0.63 -1.72 6.63
CA ALA A 18 0.24 -1.94 7.79
C ALA A 18 -0.51 -2.57 8.96
N ASP A 19 -1.75 -2.12 9.23
CA ASP A 19 -2.59 -2.66 10.30
C ASP A 19 -3.06 -4.08 9.97
N ASP A 20 -3.43 -4.37 8.72
CA ASP A 20 -3.80 -5.72 8.28
C ASP A 20 -2.64 -6.70 8.52
N THR A 21 -1.44 -6.32 8.10
CA THR A 21 -0.22 -7.12 8.32
C THR A 21 0.08 -7.29 9.81
N ALA A 22 -0.03 -6.23 10.62
CA ALA A 22 0.21 -6.30 12.07
C ALA A 22 -0.79 -7.21 12.78
N ASN A 23 -2.07 -7.16 12.40
CA ASN A 23 -3.10 -8.04 12.93
C ASN A 23 -2.81 -9.51 12.59
N ALA A 24 -2.44 -9.79 11.33
CA ALA A 24 -2.08 -11.13 10.89
C ALA A 24 -0.84 -11.68 11.62
N LEU A 25 0.14 -10.84 11.93
CA LEU A 25 1.32 -11.19 12.73
C LEU A 25 0.97 -11.49 14.17
N THR A 26 0.16 -10.64 14.79
CA THR A 26 -0.29 -10.80 16.18
C THR A 26 -1.06 -12.10 16.37
N GLN A 27 -1.94 -12.46 15.43
CA GLN A 27 -2.65 -13.74 15.43
C GLN A 27 -1.71 -14.96 15.33
N ARG A 28 -0.50 -14.78 14.80
CA ARG A 28 0.55 -15.82 14.72
C ARG A 28 1.53 -15.79 15.89
N GLY A 29 1.29 -14.95 16.90
CA GLY A 29 2.13 -14.84 18.11
C GLY A 29 3.38 -13.98 17.97
N TYR A 30 3.51 -13.21 16.89
CA TYR A 30 4.61 -12.24 16.73
C TYR A 30 4.28 -10.91 17.42
N ARG A 31 5.33 -10.21 17.85
CA ARG A 31 5.24 -8.82 18.31
C ARG A 31 5.37 -7.88 17.10
N ALA A 32 4.27 -7.44 16.54
CA ALA A 32 4.25 -6.52 15.42
C ALA A 32 4.64 -5.10 15.85
N LEU A 33 5.60 -4.48 15.16
CA LEU A 33 6.07 -3.12 15.37
C LEU A 33 5.84 -2.30 14.11
N LEU A 34 4.86 -1.40 14.14
CA LEU A 34 4.54 -0.52 13.02
C LEU A 34 5.65 0.53 12.84
N SER A 35 6.22 0.59 11.66
CA SER A 35 7.24 1.54 11.26
C SER A 35 7.11 1.89 9.77
N PRO A 36 5.99 2.48 9.32
CA PRO A 36 5.79 2.83 7.92
C PRO A 36 6.94 3.70 7.40
N MET A 37 7.62 3.24 6.36
CA MET A 37 8.76 3.95 5.76
C MET A 37 8.38 4.87 4.61
N LEU A 38 7.09 4.92 4.28
CA LEU A 38 6.51 5.90 3.38
C LEU A 38 5.36 6.60 4.10
N GLN A 39 5.30 7.92 3.98
CA GLN A 39 4.23 8.75 4.50
C GLN A 39 3.32 9.19 3.35
N ILE A 40 2.02 9.14 3.60
CA ILE A 40 1.02 9.68 2.68
C ILE A 40 0.87 11.16 3.01
N ILE A 41 1.23 12.02 2.06
CA ILE A 41 1.12 13.47 2.17
C ILE A 41 -0.06 13.91 1.30
N PRO A 42 -1.16 14.39 1.89
CA PRO A 42 -2.27 14.95 1.11
C PRO A 42 -1.82 16.10 0.23
N CYS A 43 -2.23 16.13 -1.03
CA CYS A 43 -2.03 17.25 -1.94
C CYS A 43 -3.25 18.19 -1.97
N GLY A 44 -4.39 17.71 -1.43
CA GLY A 44 -5.70 18.34 -1.62
C GLY A 44 -6.30 17.99 -2.98
N LEU A 45 -7.60 17.82 -3.03
CA LEU A 45 -8.34 17.60 -4.27
C LEU A 45 -8.97 18.94 -4.69
N ASP A 46 -8.59 19.44 -5.85
CA ASP A 46 -9.20 20.65 -6.41
C ASP A 46 -10.69 20.37 -6.69
N PRO A 47 -11.64 21.10 -6.08
CA PRO A 47 -13.05 20.93 -6.35
C PRO A 47 -13.42 21.11 -7.84
N ALA A 48 -12.67 21.93 -8.58
CA ALA A 48 -12.85 22.09 -10.01
C ALA A 48 -12.59 20.82 -10.81
N ALA A 49 -11.72 19.91 -10.31
CA ALA A 49 -11.48 18.61 -10.94
C ALA A 49 -12.73 17.71 -10.93
N LEU A 50 -13.62 17.90 -9.95
CA LEU A 50 -14.88 17.13 -9.81
C LEU A 50 -16.03 17.68 -10.69
N ALA A 51 -15.86 18.84 -11.34
CA ALA A 51 -16.90 19.45 -12.14
C ALA A 51 -17.37 18.52 -13.28
N GLY A 52 -18.66 18.16 -13.25
CA GLY A 52 -19.31 17.28 -14.23
C GLY A 52 -18.92 15.80 -14.13
N VAL A 53 -18.13 15.41 -13.12
CA VAL A 53 -17.74 14.02 -12.89
C VAL A 53 -18.88 13.27 -12.18
N ARG A 54 -19.15 12.05 -12.63
CA ARG A 54 -20.05 11.11 -11.96
C ARG A 54 -19.36 9.77 -11.65
N ASP A 55 -18.24 9.52 -12.29
CA ASP A 55 -17.49 8.27 -12.20
C ASP A 55 -16.08 8.53 -11.70
N LEU A 56 -15.77 8.06 -10.50
CA LEU A 56 -14.48 8.18 -9.86
C LEU A 56 -13.71 6.85 -9.93
N ILE A 57 -12.43 6.91 -10.20
CA ILE A 57 -11.56 5.74 -10.30
C ILE A 57 -10.58 5.77 -9.13
N PHE A 58 -10.51 4.68 -8.38
CA PHE A 58 -9.63 4.51 -7.25
C PHE A 58 -8.75 3.27 -7.41
N THR A 59 -7.45 3.47 -7.52
CA THR A 59 -6.45 2.38 -7.57
C THR A 59 -5.81 2.11 -6.19
N SER A 60 -6.34 2.73 -5.12
CA SER A 60 -5.89 2.53 -3.74
C SER A 60 -6.94 3.12 -2.79
N ALA A 61 -7.07 2.54 -1.58
CA ALA A 61 -7.87 3.11 -0.50
C ALA A 61 -7.43 4.54 -0.14
N ASN A 62 -6.13 4.86 -0.22
CA ASN A 62 -5.65 6.22 -0.01
C ASN A 62 -6.26 7.28 -0.96
N GLY A 63 -6.65 6.86 -2.18
CA GLY A 63 -7.39 7.75 -3.10
C GLY A 63 -8.82 8.01 -2.63
N VAL A 64 -9.47 7.02 -2.04
CA VAL A 64 -10.80 7.14 -1.41
C VAL A 64 -10.71 8.05 -0.19
N ASP A 65 -9.70 7.87 0.67
CA ASP A 65 -9.46 8.72 1.85
C ASP A 65 -9.23 10.18 1.45
N ALA A 66 -8.45 10.40 0.40
CA ALA A 66 -8.21 11.74 -0.12
C ALA A 66 -9.48 12.39 -0.71
N PHE A 67 -10.36 11.61 -1.34
CA PHE A 67 -11.69 12.07 -1.77
C PHE A 67 -12.56 12.42 -0.55
N ALA A 68 -12.62 11.56 0.45
CA ALA A 68 -13.38 11.80 1.68
C ALA A 68 -12.91 13.09 2.39
N ALA A 69 -11.60 13.30 2.46
CA ALA A 69 -11.01 14.51 3.05
C ALA A 69 -11.36 15.79 2.29
N SER A 70 -11.79 15.72 1.03
CA SER A 70 -12.26 16.90 0.26
C SER A 70 -13.61 17.42 0.74
N GLY A 71 -14.35 16.65 1.54
CA GLY A 71 -15.70 16.99 1.99
C GLY A 71 -16.77 16.89 0.89
N THR A 72 -16.43 16.37 -0.28
CA THR A 72 -17.39 16.19 -1.36
C THR A 72 -18.32 15.01 -1.06
N PRO A 73 -19.66 15.17 -1.15
CA PRO A 73 -20.58 14.06 -0.95
C PRO A 73 -20.39 12.96 -2.01
N ALA A 74 -20.42 11.70 -1.57
CA ALA A 74 -20.33 10.54 -2.47
C ALA A 74 -21.66 10.22 -3.18
N GLU A 75 -22.76 10.86 -2.76
CA GLU A 75 -24.09 10.61 -3.29
C GLU A 75 -24.18 10.89 -4.81
N GLY A 76 -24.77 9.94 -5.54
CA GLY A 76 -24.90 10.05 -7.01
C GLY A 76 -23.61 9.83 -7.80
N LEU A 77 -22.50 9.51 -7.12
CA LEU A 77 -21.23 9.15 -7.75
C LEU A 77 -21.04 7.63 -7.78
N THR A 78 -20.37 7.14 -8.82
CA THR A 78 -19.92 5.76 -8.94
C THR A 78 -18.44 5.67 -8.57
N ALA A 79 -18.06 4.73 -7.71
CA ALA A 79 -16.69 4.40 -7.41
C ALA A 79 -16.25 3.16 -8.20
N TRP A 80 -15.27 3.30 -9.08
CA TRP A 80 -14.58 2.22 -9.78
C TRP A 80 -13.30 1.89 -9.02
N CYS A 81 -13.29 0.74 -8.33
CA CYS A 81 -12.23 0.37 -7.40
C CYS A 81 -11.40 -0.78 -7.96
N VAL A 82 -10.08 -0.69 -7.81
CA VAL A 82 -9.14 -1.69 -8.33
C VAL A 82 -9.32 -3.08 -7.71
N GLY A 83 -9.84 -3.16 -6.49
CA GLY A 83 -10.03 -4.43 -5.79
C GLY A 83 -10.75 -4.28 -4.45
N PRO A 84 -10.89 -5.40 -3.69
CA PRO A 84 -11.76 -5.51 -2.52
C PRO A 84 -11.48 -4.47 -1.42
N SER A 85 -10.22 -4.26 -1.05
CA SER A 85 -9.83 -3.29 0.01
C SER A 85 -10.24 -1.86 -0.36
N THR A 86 -10.02 -1.46 -1.62
CA THR A 86 -10.41 -0.12 -2.12
C THR A 86 -11.93 0.01 -2.19
N ALA A 87 -12.63 -1.06 -2.60
CA ALA A 87 -14.09 -1.08 -2.66
C ALA A 87 -14.73 -1.00 -1.26
N ALA A 88 -14.15 -1.66 -0.26
CA ALA A 88 -14.59 -1.56 1.13
C ALA A 88 -14.48 -0.11 1.63
N ALA A 89 -13.33 0.53 1.45
CA ALA A 89 -13.13 1.94 1.80
C ALA A 89 -14.14 2.87 1.11
N ALA A 90 -14.43 2.64 -0.18
CA ALA A 90 -15.44 3.43 -0.90
C ALA A 90 -16.86 3.26 -0.31
N ARG A 91 -17.25 2.04 0.07
CA ARG A 91 -18.55 1.80 0.74
C ARG A 91 -18.63 2.51 2.09
N GLU A 92 -17.56 2.45 2.89
CA GLU A 92 -17.47 3.14 4.19
C GLU A 92 -17.53 4.67 4.03
N THR A 93 -17.02 5.21 2.94
CA THR A 93 -17.11 6.65 2.60
C THR A 93 -18.51 7.08 2.14
N GLY A 94 -19.43 6.13 1.92
CA GLY A 94 -20.83 6.41 1.57
C GLY A 94 -21.15 6.32 0.07
N PHE A 95 -20.27 5.77 -0.75
CA PHE A 95 -20.63 5.45 -2.14
C PHE A 95 -21.70 4.37 -2.19
N SER A 96 -22.84 4.68 -2.79
CA SER A 96 -23.94 3.73 -3.01
C SER A 96 -23.71 2.81 -4.20
N LYS A 97 -22.94 3.28 -5.21
CA LYS A 97 -22.56 2.49 -6.40
C LYS A 97 -21.05 2.29 -6.40
N VAL A 98 -20.63 1.05 -6.09
CA VAL A 98 -19.20 0.65 -6.05
C VAL A 98 -19.03 -0.53 -7.00
N VAL A 99 -18.14 -0.38 -7.97
CA VAL A 99 -17.74 -1.42 -8.91
C VAL A 99 -16.34 -1.89 -8.51
N GLU A 100 -16.22 -3.18 -8.25
CA GLU A 100 -15.01 -3.80 -7.73
C GLU A 100 -14.30 -4.59 -8.84
N GLY A 101 -13.02 -4.31 -9.04
CA GLY A 101 -12.14 -5.04 -9.96
C GLY A 101 -11.34 -6.15 -9.25
N ASP A 102 -10.56 -6.88 -10.02
CA ASP A 102 -9.85 -8.08 -9.57
C ASP A 102 -8.43 -7.83 -9.02
N GLY A 103 -8.04 -6.56 -8.82
CA GLY A 103 -6.80 -6.21 -8.11
C GLY A 103 -5.72 -5.52 -8.94
N ASP A 104 -5.89 -5.33 -10.26
CA ASP A 104 -4.94 -4.57 -11.05
C ASP A 104 -5.59 -3.46 -11.92
N ALA A 105 -4.77 -2.49 -12.35
CA ALA A 105 -5.25 -1.34 -13.10
C ALA A 105 -5.68 -1.69 -14.54
N ALA A 106 -5.13 -2.74 -15.14
CA ALA A 106 -5.50 -3.19 -16.47
C ALA A 106 -6.86 -3.88 -16.45
N ASP A 107 -7.12 -4.71 -15.43
CA ASP A 107 -8.43 -5.30 -15.19
C ASP A 107 -9.49 -4.23 -14.95
N LEU A 108 -9.17 -3.23 -14.11
CA LEU A 108 -10.06 -2.10 -13.86
C LEU A 108 -10.37 -1.33 -15.15
N ALA A 109 -9.37 -1.09 -16.01
CA ALA A 109 -9.60 -0.45 -17.32
C ALA A 109 -10.56 -1.27 -18.18
N ARG A 110 -10.37 -2.60 -18.27
CA ARG A 110 -11.26 -3.50 -19.03
C ARG A 110 -12.70 -3.46 -18.49
N LEU A 111 -12.87 -3.46 -17.19
CA LEU A 111 -14.17 -3.38 -16.52
C LEU A 111 -14.88 -2.08 -16.87
N ILE A 112 -14.20 -0.94 -16.78
CA ILE A 112 -14.74 0.39 -17.17
C ILE A 112 -15.11 0.40 -18.65
N LEU A 113 -14.28 -0.14 -19.54
CA LEU A 113 -14.54 -0.18 -20.98
C LEU A 113 -15.74 -1.07 -21.32
N THR A 114 -15.95 -2.16 -20.60
CA THR A 114 -17.12 -3.03 -20.78
C THR A 114 -18.41 -2.30 -20.41
N ALA A 115 -18.38 -1.46 -19.38
CA ALA A 115 -19.52 -0.67 -18.91
C ALA A 115 -19.63 0.72 -19.58
N ARG A 116 -18.89 0.98 -20.67
CA ARG A 116 -18.83 2.30 -21.32
C ARG A 116 -20.18 2.93 -21.66
N GLY A 117 -21.18 2.13 -21.93
CA GLY A 117 -22.55 2.59 -22.23
C GLY A 117 -23.30 3.19 -21.04
N GLU A 118 -22.83 2.94 -19.83
CA GLU A 118 -23.39 3.47 -18.58
C GLU A 118 -22.69 4.77 -18.12
N ILE A 119 -21.54 5.09 -18.70
CA ILE A 119 -20.70 6.23 -18.32
C ILE A 119 -21.23 7.46 -19.07
N SER A 120 -21.73 8.45 -18.31
CA SER A 120 -22.40 9.62 -18.87
C SER A 120 -21.58 10.91 -18.84
N GLY A 121 -20.33 10.86 -18.41
CA GLY A 121 -19.47 12.05 -18.26
C GLY A 121 -17.99 11.70 -18.18
N PRO A 122 -17.17 12.67 -17.81
CA PRO A 122 -15.74 12.42 -17.61
C PRO A 122 -15.51 11.55 -16.37
N LEU A 123 -14.62 10.55 -16.51
CA LEU A 123 -14.09 9.81 -15.38
C LEU A 123 -12.95 10.60 -14.73
N LEU A 124 -12.81 10.52 -13.41
CA LEU A 124 -11.71 11.13 -12.67
C LEU A 124 -10.94 10.07 -11.88
N HIS A 125 -9.70 9.82 -12.25
CA HIS A 125 -8.79 8.98 -11.49
C HIS A 125 -8.14 9.80 -10.37
N ILE A 126 -8.51 9.52 -9.12
CA ILE A 126 -7.99 10.14 -7.91
C ILE A 126 -6.95 9.21 -7.31
N ALA A 127 -5.67 9.60 -7.36
CA ALA A 127 -4.58 8.72 -6.97
C ALA A 127 -3.32 9.47 -6.52
N ASN A 128 -2.26 8.69 -6.25
CA ASN A 128 -0.92 9.21 -5.99
C ASN A 128 -0.41 10.00 -7.21
N ASP A 129 0.33 11.07 -6.99
CA ASP A 129 0.95 11.89 -8.03
C ASP A 129 1.81 11.07 -9.01
N ALA A 130 2.49 10.04 -8.50
CA ALA A 130 3.30 9.12 -9.31
C ALA A 130 2.46 8.12 -10.14
N ALA A 131 1.14 8.01 -9.91
CA ALA A 131 0.24 7.11 -10.64
C ALA A 131 -0.32 7.75 -11.94
N ALA A 132 0.10 8.98 -12.26
CA ALA A 132 -0.31 9.65 -13.49
C ALA A 132 0.19 8.87 -14.71
N GLY A 133 -0.72 8.45 -15.57
CA GLY A 133 -0.34 7.97 -16.89
C GLY A 133 -1.17 6.81 -17.42
N ASN A 134 -0.80 5.58 -17.14
CA ASN A 134 -1.26 4.43 -17.93
C ASN A 134 -2.78 4.25 -17.97
N LEU A 135 -3.48 4.24 -16.84
CA LEU A 135 -4.93 3.98 -16.79
C LEU A 135 -5.72 5.08 -17.53
N VAL A 136 -5.42 6.35 -17.25
CA VAL A 136 -6.09 7.48 -17.92
C VAL A 136 -5.79 7.52 -19.40
N ALA A 137 -4.56 7.22 -19.82
CA ALA A 137 -4.18 7.14 -21.23
C ALA A 137 -4.99 6.02 -21.94
N THR A 138 -5.02 4.82 -21.36
CA THR A 138 -5.77 3.68 -21.91
C THR A 138 -7.27 4.02 -22.10
N LEU A 139 -7.88 4.70 -21.13
CA LEU A 139 -9.30 5.09 -21.24
C LEU A 139 -9.53 6.16 -22.32
N LYS A 140 -8.62 7.14 -22.44
CA LYS A 140 -8.66 8.17 -23.48
C LYS A 140 -8.49 7.58 -24.87
N ASP A 141 -7.53 6.68 -25.06
CA ASP A 141 -7.27 6.00 -26.34
C ASP A 141 -8.49 5.17 -26.78
N ALA A 142 -9.26 4.67 -25.82
CA ALA A 142 -10.53 3.99 -26.07
C ALA A 142 -11.74 4.94 -26.25
N GLY A 143 -11.51 6.25 -26.26
CA GLY A 143 -12.55 7.27 -26.50
C GLY A 143 -13.38 7.67 -25.29
N LEU A 144 -12.97 7.32 -24.06
CA LEU A 144 -13.63 7.77 -22.84
C LEU A 144 -12.96 9.07 -22.34
N PRO A 145 -13.73 10.10 -21.97
CA PRO A 145 -13.18 11.32 -21.40
C PRO A 145 -12.69 11.05 -19.96
N ALA A 146 -11.41 10.79 -19.78
CA ALA A 146 -10.81 10.52 -18.48
C ALA A 146 -9.83 11.64 -18.08
N ARG A 147 -9.83 11.98 -16.80
CA ARG A 147 -8.93 12.96 -16.17
C ARG A 147 -8.19 12.33 -15.01
N PHE A 148 -7.06 12.93 -14.63
CA PHE A 148 -6.28 12.54 -13.47
C PHE A 148 -6.26 13.69 -12.46
N ALA A 149 -6.38 13.34 -11.17
CA ALA A 149 -6.17 14.26 -10.06
C ALA A 149 -5.15 13.62 -9.08
N ALA A 150 -4.01 14.28 -8.90
CA ALA A 150 -3.07 13.96 -7.85
C ALA A 150 -3.66 14.40 -6.51
N ALA A 151 -4.12 13.47 -5.70
CA ALA A 151 -4.76 13.76 -4.43
C ALA A 151 -3.80 13.59 -3.24
N TYR A 152 -2.75 12.81 -3.43
CA TYR A 152 -1.71 12.60 -2.42
C TYR A 152 -0.38 12.23 -3.11
N ARG A 153 0.71 12.35 -2.35
CA ARG A 153 2.03 11.83 -2.74
C ARG A 153 2.58 10.98 -1.60
N THR A 154 3.54 10.12 -1.92
CA THR A 154 4.27 9.35 -0.92
C THR A 154 5.67 9.89 -0.77
N GLU A 155 6.05 10.23 0.47
CA GLU A 155 7.40 10.66 0.83
C GLU A 155 8.07 9.63 1.75
N PRO A 156 9.40 9.48 1.69
CA PRO A 156 10.13 8.65 2.64
C PRO A 156 9.96 9.19 4.08
N ALA A 157 9.74 8.28 5.03
CA ALA A 157 9.87 8.63 6.43
C ALA A 157 11.36 8.87 6.77
N PRO A 158 11.68 9.84 7.62
CA PRO A 158 13.09 10.19 7.91
C PRO A 158 13.83 9.11 8.70
N ALA A 159 13.11 8.26 9.43
CA ALA A 159 13.66 7.20 10.27
C ALA A 159 12.63 6.11 10.53
N LEU A 160 13.11 4.96 10.96
CA LEU A 160 12.28 3.93 11.60
C LEU A 160 11.65 4.47 12.89
N SER A 161 10.50 3.92 13.27
CA SER A 161 9.82 4.29 14.53
C SER A 161 10.70 3.99 15.75
N ALA A 162 10.51 4.74 16.84
CA ALA A 162 11.30 4.53 18.07
C ALA A 162 11.20 3.08 18.60
N PRO A 163 10.04 2.40 18.61
CA PRO A 163 9.95 0.99 18.98
C PRO A 163 10.76 0.05 18.06
N ALA A 164 10.75 0.31 16.73
CA ALA A 164 11.53 -0.47 15.78
C ALA A 164 13.04 -0.31 16.00
N LEU A 165 13.50 0.93 16.21
CA LEU A 165 14.90 1.22 16.52
C LEU A 165 15.33 0.61 17.87
N ALA A 166 14.46 0.58 18.86
CA ALA A 166 14.74 -0.09 20.14
C ALA A 166 14.92 -1.60 19.94
N ALA A 167 13.98 -2.25 19.22
CA ALA A 167 14.06 -3.67 18.96
C ALA A 167 15.35 -4.07 18.20
N LEU A 168 15.77 -3.27 17.21
CA LEU A 168 17.05 -3.48 16.49
C LEU A 168 18.29 -3.41 17.39
N ARG A 169 18.24 -2.67 18.52
CA ARG A 169 19.34 -2.60 19.50
C ARG A 169 19.31 -3.75 20.51
N GLU A 170 18.12 -4.28 20.77
CA GLU A 170 17.92 -5.37 21.74
C GLU A 170 18.35 -6.74 21.19
N GLY A 171 18.31 -6.93 19.86
CA GLY A 171 18.74 -8.18 19.24
C GLY A 171 18.14 -8.40 17.84
N PRO A 172 18.18 -9.64 17.36
CA PRO A 172 17.66 -9.98 16.04
C PRO A 172 16.16 -9.69 15.89
N VAL A 173 15.80 -9.07 14.78
CA VAL A 173 14.39 -8.77 14.41
C VAL A 173 14.11 -9.20 12.99
N LEU A 174 12.87 -9.51 12.70
CA LEU A 174 12.38 -9.67 11.32
C LEU A 174 11.88 -8.31 10.82
N LEU A 175 12.17 -7.96 9.57
CA LEU A 175 11.74 -6.71 8.95
C LEU A 175 11.10 -6.99 7.60
N LEU A 176 9.81 -6.69 7.47
CA LEU A 176 9.03 -6.93 6.25
C LEU A 176 9.21 -5.79 5.25
N VAL A 177 9.46 -6.15 3.98
CA VAL A 177 9.66 -5.23 2.86
C VAL A 177 8.69 -5.54 1.73
N HIS A 178 7.75 -4.63 1.47
CA HIS A 178 6.68 -4.81 0.48
C HIS A 178 6.94 -4.09 -0.85
N SER A 179 7.94 -3.21 -0.93
CA SER A 179 8.23 -2.45 -2.15
C SER A 179 9.66 -1.93 -2.20
N ALA A 180 10.18 -1.73 -3.41
CA ALA A 180 11.49 -1.11 -3.63
C ALA A 180 11.55 0.33 -3.08
N LYS A 181 10.46 1.11 -3.20
CA LYS A 181 10.40 2.47 -2.67
C LYS A 181 10.51 2.48 -1.13
N GLY A 182 9.81 1.56 -0.45
CA GLY A 182 9.93 1.37 1.00
C GLY A 182 11.34 0.93 1.41
N ALA A 183 11.93 -0.02 0.69
CA ALA A 183 13.30 -0.47 0.93
C ALA A 183 14.33 0.66 0.75
N ALA A 184 14.18 1.50 -0.27
CA ALA A 184 15.03 2.67 -0.47
C ALA A 184 14.91 3.66 0.69
N ALA A 185 13.72 3.88 1.22
CA ALA A 185 13.51 4.72 2.39
C ALA A 185 14.19 4.13 3.64
N ILE A 186 14.13 2.80 3.83
CA ILE A 186 14.85 2.10 4.91
C ILE A 186 16.37 2.32 4.77
N ALA A 187 16.91 2.10 3.56
CA ALA A 187 18.33 2.30 3.26
C ALA A 187 18.80 3.72 3.57
N GLN A 188 17.98 4.72 3.26
CA GLN A 188 18.27 6.15 3.47
C GLN A 188 18.07 6.61 4.92
N SER A 189 17.37 5.84 5.75
CA SER A 189 17.06 6.22 7.13
C SER A 189 18.28 6.28 8.05
N GLY A 190 19.42 5.74 7.64
CA GLY A 190 20.64 5.63 8.46
C GLY A 190 20.54 4.62 9.61
N ALA A 191 19.47 3.82 9.68
CA ALA A 191 19.32 2.79 10.70
C ALA A 191 20.37 1.68 10.51
N LYS A 192 20.96 1.21 11.61
CA LYS A 192 21.80 0.01 11.61
C LYS A 192 20.91 -1.22 11.48
N LEU A 193 21.12 -2.00 10.43
CA LEU A 193 20.30 -3.17 10.10
C LEU A 193 21.05 -4.50 10.28
N ASP A 194 22.22 -4.47 10.90
CA ASP A 194 23.06 -5.65 11.16
C ASP A 194 22.37 -6.73 12.01
N GLN A 195 21.32 -6.37 12.77
CA GLN A 195 20.46 -7.28 13.51
C GLN A 195 19.14 -7.60 12.79
N ALA A 196 18.92 -7.02 11.60
CA ALA A 196 17.68 -7.24 10.86
C ALA A 196 17.81 -8.43 9.90
N ILE A 197 16.85 -9.35 9.95
CA ILE A 197 16.59 -10.31 8.91
C ILE A 197 15.45 -9.73 8.04
N ILE A 198 15.81 -9.38 6.83
CA ILE A 198 14.85 -8.84 5.87
C ILE A 198 14.02 -9.98 5.29
N VAL A 199 12.70 -9.78 5.26
CA VAL A 199 11.76 -10.66 4.54
C VAL A 199 11.05 -9.81 3.50
N ALA A 200 11.45 -9.98 2.25
CA ALA A 200 10.96 -9.16 1.14
C ALA A 200 9.96 -9.89 0.25
N ILE A 201 8.95 -9.17 -0.22
CA ILE A 201 7.88 -9.72 -1.08
C ILE A 201 8.40 -10.15 -2.46
N SER A 202 9.55 -9.61 -2.90
CA SER A 202 10.21 -9.95 -4.16
C SER A 202 11.68 -9.49 -4.16
N GLU A 203 12.48 -10.01 -5.08
CA GLU A 203 13.85 -9.55 -5.31
C GLU A 203 13.89 -8.03 -5.65
N ALA A 204 12.99 -7.56 -6.49
CA ALA A 204 12.88 -6.15 -6.84
C ALA A 204 12.62 -5.27 -5.61
N ALA A 205 11.81 -5.75 -4.66
CA ALA A 205 11.57 -5.04 -3.40
C ALA A 205 12.81 -5.01 -2.50
N ALA A 206 13.64 -6.05 -2.50
CA ALA A 206 14.86 -6.12 -1.70
C ALA A 206 16.06 -5.37 -2.30
N ALA A 207 16.06 -5.14 -3.62
CA ALA A 207 17.20 -4.60 -4.36
C ALA A 207 17.83 -3.33 -3.76
N PRO A 208 17.07 -2.33 -3.24
CA PRO A 208 17.65 -1.14 -2.63
C PRO A 208 18.45 -1.40 -1.33
N LEU A 209 18.33 -2.58 -0.73
CA LEU A 209 19.07 -2.98 0.48
C LEU A 209 20.38 -3.72 0.18
N GLN A 210 20.70 -3.92 -1.10
CA GLN A 210 21.97 -4.57 -1.48
C GLN A 210 23.15 -3.76 -0.99
N GLY A 211 24.14 -4.47 -0.42
CA GLY A 211 25.35 -3.85 0.14
C GLY A 211 25.20 -3.26 1.54
N ILE A 212 24.01 -3.27 2.13
CA ILE A 212 23.77 -2.90 3.53
C ILE A 212 24.04 -4.14 4.41
N PRO A 213 24.79 -4.01 5.52
CA PRO A 213 24.96 -5.10 6.47
C PRO A 213 23.62 -5.54 7.07
N LEU A 214 23.27 -6.81 6.89
CA LEU A 214 22.02 -7.45 7.35
C LEU A 214 22.36 -8.75 8.07
N ALA A 215 21.54 -9.16 9.05
CA ALA A 215 21.62 -10.49 9.67
C ALA A 215 21.17 -11.60 8.70
N GLY A 216 20.30 -11.28 7.76
CA GLY A 216 19.83 -12.22 6.72
C GLY A 216 18.87 -11.59 5.75
N LEU A 217 18.62 -12.32 4.66
CA LEU A 217 17.65 -11.93 3.62
C LEU A 217 16.85 -13.15 3.17
N HIS A 218 15.53 -13.05 3.19
CA HIS A 218 14.58 -14.01 2.68
C HIS A 218 13.67 -13.33 1.65
N ILE A 219 13.44 -14.00 0.53
CA ILE A 219 12.56 -13.50 -0.53
C ILE A 219 11.34 -14.43 -0.61
N ALA A 220 10.14 -13.86 -0.65
CA ALA A 220 8.92 -14.62 -0.84
C ALA A 220 8.91 -15.32 -2.22
N GLY A 221 8.42 -16.54 -2.27
CA GLY A 221 8.38 -17.33 -3.52
C GLY A 221 7.43 -16.76 -4.58
N ARG A 222 6.50 -15.89 -4.17
CA ARG A 222 5.58 -15.13 -5.04
C ARG A 222 5.36 -13.75 -4.43
N PRO A 223 5.06 -12.71 -5.25
CA PRO A 223 4.85 -11.35 -4.75
C PRO A 223 3.44 -11.13 -4.19
N ASN A 224 3.07 -11.90 -3.17
CA ASN A 224 1.81 -11.77 -2.44
C ASN A 224 2.02 -11.96 -0.93
N GLU A 225 1.02 -11.57 -0.14
CA GLU A 225 1.09 -11.56 1.32
C GLU A 225 1.24 -12.97 1.91
N ASP A 226 0.55 -13.97 1.36
CA ASP A 226 0.62 -15.35 1.86
C ASP A 226 2.04 -15.93 1.73
N ALA A 227 2.68 -15.71 0.59
CA ALA A 227 4.06 -16.15 0.36
C ALA A 227 5.05 -15.36 1.22
N LEU A 228 4.79 -14.07 1.48
CA LEU A 228 5.59 -13.25 2.39
C LEU A 228 5.50 -13.78 3.82
N MET A 229 4.30 -14.13 4.29
CA MET A 229 4.09 -14.73 5.61
C MET A 229 4.72 -16.12 5.73
N ALA A 230 4.74 -16.92 4.66
CA ALA A 230 5.44 -18.20 4.63
C ALA A 230 6.96 -17.99 4.77
N ALA A 231 7.56 -17.09 4.00
CA ALA A 231 8.98 -16.74 4.10
C ALA A 231 9.35 -16.17 5.47
N LEU A 232 8.46 -15.41 6.11
CA LEU A 232 8.63 -14.93 7.48
C LEU A 232 8.72 -16.11 8.45
N GLY A 233 7.85 -17.10 8.34
CA GLY A 233 7.87 -18.32 9.18
C GLY A 233 9.18 -19.09 9.05
N GLU A 234 9.70 -19.22 7.83
CA GLU A 234 11.00 -19.86 7.57
C GLU A 234 12.16 -19.08 8.23
N ALA A 235 12.15 -17.75 8.11
CA ALA A 235 13.14 -16.88 8.72
C ALA A 235 13.09 -16.96 10.26
N ALA A 236 11.89 -16.97 10.84
CA ALA A 236 11.70 -17.08 12.30
C ALA A 236 12.21 -18.44 12.84
N ASN A 237 11.95 -19.54 12.16
CA ASN A 237 12.43 -20.86 12.56
C ASN A 237 13.95 -20.96 12.57
N ARG A 238 14.65 -20.26 11.66
CA ARG A 238 16.12 -20.21 11.65
C ARG A 238 16.72 -19.40 12.78
N LEU A 239 15.99 -18.43 13.32
CA LEU A 239 16.43 -17.67 14.51
C LEU A 239 16.26 -18.47 15.82
N ALA A 240 15.33 -19.44 15.83
CA ALA A 240 15.04 -20.26 17.01
C ALA A 240 15.91 -21.52 17.11
N SER A 241 16.67 -21.84 16.05
CA SER A 241 17.56 -23.01 15.96
C SER A 241 19.01 -22.62 16.24
#